data_fc5303ca0a08123d5b28e5f8e6c402bf
#
_entry.id   fc5303ca0a08123d5b28e5f8e6c402bf
#
_cell.length_a   1.000
_cell.length_b   1.000
_cell.length_c   1.000
_cell.angle_alpha   90.00
_cell.angle_beta   90.00
_cell.angle_gamma   90.00
#
_symmetry.space_group_name_H-M   'P 1'
#
loop_
_entity.id
_entity.type
_entity.pdbx_description
1 polymer ?
#
loop_
_entity_poly.entity_id
_entity_poly.type
_entity_poly.pdbx_seq_one_letter_code
_entity_poly.pdbx_strand_id
1 'polypeptide(L)'
;MNKIKISLVIPAYNEEKYISSCLESVTENGGELYEIVVVDNASTDRTHEIAAGFSEVRVVTESGKGVTRARQRGVQESSGDIIAFIDADTRMPEYWVGEIIKDFEIDEKLVCLSGPYIYYDVSSLAKVSIWFYWSVLARIAYLFTSYMVVGGNFVVRREALEKIGGFDPNISFYGEDTDTARRLHKVGKVKFNQKLIMYTSARRLKGEGFFLTGYRYAINFLSEVFTGKPITSKYKDIR
;
A
#
# COMPACT_ATOMS: atom_id res chain seq x y z
N MET A 1 -1.77 -24.65 -15.19
CA MET A 1 -1.02 -23.43 -14.83
C MET A 1 -0.77 -23.50 -13.33
N ASN A 2 0.45 -23.21 -12.87
CA ASN A 2 0.67 -23.12 -11.42
C ASN A 2 -0.12 -21.91 -10.88
N LYS A 3 -0.81 -22.11 -9.76
CA LYS A 3 -1.57 -21.01 -9.10
C LYS A 3 -0.56 -19.93 -8.67
N ILE A 4 -0.83 -18.67 -9.01
CA ILE A 4 0.00 -17.53 -8.60
C ILE A 4 0.02 -17.45 -7.06
N LYS A 5 1.20 -17.42 -6.46
CA LYS A 5 1.38 -17.26 -5.02
C LYS A 5 1.45 -15.81 -4.64
N ILE A 6 0.49 -15.33 -3.85
CA ILE A 6 0.41 -13.95 -3.40
C ILE A 6 0.79 -13.89 -1.91
N SER A 7 1.91 -13.23 -1.59
CA SER A 7 2.27 -12.89 -0.22
C SER A 7 1.69 -11.52 0.13
N LEU A 8 0.93 -11.44 1.22
CA LEU A 8 0.47 -10.17 1.77
C LEU A 8 1.45 -9.67 2.82
N VAL A 9 1.93 -8.44 2.67
CA VAL A 9 2.83 -7.75 3.59
C VAL A 9 2.13 -6.55 4.20
N ILE A 10 2.09 -6.49 5.53
CA ILE A 10 1.43 -5.43 6.32
C ILE A 10 2.48 -4.77 7.21
N PRO A 11 3.07 -3.62 6.83
CA PRO A 11 3.92 -2.86 7.73
C PRO A 11 3.08 -2.24 8.85
N ALA A 12 3.50 -2.43 10.10
CA ALA A 12 2.81 -1.92 11.27
C ALA A 12 3.78 -1.20 12.20
N TYR A 13 3.41 -0.03 12.69
CA TYR A 13 4.12 0.71 13.73
C TYR A 13 3.12 1.43 14.62
N ASN A 14 2.97 1.02 15.89
CA ASN A 14 2.03 1.57 16.86
C ASN A 14 0.58 1.60 16.35
N GLU A 15 0.09 0.43 15.94
CA GLU A 15 -1.23 0.24 15.31
C GLU A 15 -2.19 -0.61 16.19
N GLU A 16 -1.97 -0.66 17.50
CA GLU A 16 -2.80 -1.47 18.44
C GLU A 16 -4.31 -1.24 18.32
N LYS A 17 -4.72 -0.03 17.87
CA LYS A 17 -6.14 0.34 17.70
C LYS A 17 -6.76 -0.18 16.41
N TYR A 18 -5.95 -0.54 15.42
CA TYR A 18 -6.41 -0.82 14.05
C TYR A 18 -6.04 -2.22 13.55
N ILE A 19 -4.89 -2.74 13.99
CA ILE A 19 -4.32 -3.98 13.47
C ILE A 19 -5.26 -5.18 13.60
N SER A 20 -6.05 -5.30 14.67
CA SER A 20 -7.02 -6.38 14.86
C SER A 20 -8.07 -6.37 13.75
N SER A 21 -8.74 -5.23 13.53
CA SER A 21 -9.76 -5.10 12.48
C SER A 21 -9.20 -5.28 11.06
N CYS A 22 -7.94 -4.90 10.85
CA CYS A 22 -7.25 -5.17 9.58
C CYS A 22 -7.09 -6.68 9.39
N LEU A 23 -6.52 -7.39 10.35
CA LEU A 23 -6.25 -8.82 10.28
C LEU A 23 -7.55 -9.66 10.25
N GLU A 24 -8.58 -9.27 10.99
CA GLU A 24 -9.92 -9.88 10.90
C GLU A 24 -10.43 -9.84 9.45
N SER A 25 -10.37 -8.67 8.79
CA SER A 25 -10.79 -8.56 7.39
C SER A 25 -9.92 -9.34 6.42
N VAL A 26 -8.63 -9.48 6.71
CA VAL A 26 -7.68 -10.25 5.89
C VAL A 26 -7.92 -11.75 6.05
N THR A 27 -8.12 -12.25 7.27
CA THR A 27 -8.40 -13.67 7.51
C THR A 27 -9.76 -14.08 6.95
N GLU A 28 -10.75 -13.18 7.00
CA GLU A 28 -12.08 -13.40 6.44
C GLU A 28 -12.09 -13.42 4.90
N ASN A 29 -11.37 -12.48 4.27
CA ASN A 29 -11.48 -12.21 2.82
C ASN A 29 -10.23 -12.63 2.01
N GLY A 30 -9.15 -13.02 2.66
CA GLY A 30 -7.86 -13.35 2.04
C GLY A 30 -7.67 -14.81 1.65
N GLY A 31 -8.71 -15.63 1.54
CA GLY A 31 -8.64 -17.08 1.39
C GLY A 31 -7.77 -17.64 0.25
N GLU A 32 -7.42 -16.81 -0.74
CA GLU A 32 -6.51 -17.19 -1.83
C GLU A 32 -5.07 -16.68 -1.64
N LEU A 33 -4.79 -15.98 -0.55
CA LEU A 33 -3.43 -15.57 -0.21
C LEU A 33 -2.57 -16.80 0.11
N TYR A 34 -1.32 -16.76 -0.31
CA TYR A 34 -0.34 -17.80 -0.02
C TYR A 34 0.20 -17.70 1.41
N GLU A 35 0.44 -16.48 1.88
CA GLU A 35 0.90 -16.16 3.24
C GLU A 35 0.55 -14.72 3.62
N ILE A 36 0.49 -14.47 4.93
CA ILE A 36 0.28 -13.14 5.52
C ILE A 36 1.47 -12.84 6.43
N VAL A 37 2.18 -11.76 6.14
CA VAL A 37 3.35 -11.31 6.89
C VAL A 37 3.08 -9.92 7.46
N VAL A 38 2.99 -9.82 8.78
CA VAL A 38 2.98 -8.53 9.48
C VAL A 38 4.42 -8.16 9.85
N VAL A 39 4.85 -6.97 9.45
CA VAL A 39 6.17 -6.45 9.84
C VAL A 39 5.98 -5.41 10.93
N ASP A 40 6.26 -5.81 12.16
CA ASP A 40 6.30 -4.90 13.30
C ASP A 40 7.55 -4.02 13.22
N ASN A 41 7.36 -2.75 12.88
CA ASN A 41 8.44 -1.81 12.65
C ASN A 41 8.79 -1.02 13.92
N ALA A 42 9.32 -1.72 14.95
CA ALA A 42 9.71 -1.17 16.24
C ALA A 42 8.55 -0.50 17.00
N SER A 43 7.38 -1.15 17.06
CA SER A 43 6.25 -0.70 17.88
C SER A 43 6.58 -0.71 19.38
N THR A 44 5.98 0.20 20.11
CA THR A 44 6.09 0.34 21.58
C THR A 44 4.78 0.10 22.31
N ASP A 45 3.72 -0.16 21.54
CA ASP A 45 2.38 -0.51 22.01
C ASP A 45 2.12 -2.03 21.83
N ARG A 46 0.87 -2.46 21.92
CA ARG A 46 0.49 -3.87 21.81
C ARG A 46 0.36 -4.39 20.38
N THR A 47 0.83 -3.66 19.37
CA THR A 47 0.73 -4.06 17.95
C THR A 47 1.25 -5.46 17.70
N HIS A 48 2.47 -5.76 18.17
CA HIS A 48 3.10 -7.07 18.02
C HIS A 48 2.28 -8.18 18.68
N GLU A 49 1.87 -7.99 19.92
CA GLU A 49 1.10 -8.96 20.70
C GLU A 49 -0.23 -9.29 20.00
N ILE A 50 -0.95 -8.25 19.53
CA ILE A 50 -2.24 -8.42 18.86
C ILE A 50 -2.06 -9.17 17.53
N ALA A 51 -1.07 -8.80 16.72
CA ALA A 51 -0.81 -9.47 15.45
C ALA A 51 -0.41 -10.94 15.64
N ALA A 52 0.40 -11.24 16.65
CA ALA A 52 0.82 -12.62 16.97
C ALA A 52 -0.32 -13.50 17.49
N GLY A 53 -1.46 -12.92 17.86
CA GLY A 53 -2.67 -13.67 18.24
C GLY A 53 -3.42 -14.30 17.07
N PHE A 54 -3.10 -13.96 15.82
CA PHE A 54 -3.72 -14.55 14.62
C PHE A 54 -2.88 -15.71 14.10
N SER A 55 -3.43 -16.92 14.08
CA SER A 55 -2.71 -18.16 13.72
C SER A 55 -2.23 -18.19 12.26
N GLU A 56 -2.93 -17.51 11.36
CA GLU A 56 -2.62 -17.42 9.93
C GLU A 56 -1.55 -16.38 9.61
N VAL A 57 -1.14 -15.59 10.61
CA VAL A 57 -0.25 -14.46 10.43
C VAL A 57 1.15 -14.78 10.95
N ARG A 58 2.15 -14.56 10.12
CA ARG A 58 3.54 -14.56 10.55
C ARG A 58 4.00 -13.15 10.87
N VAL A 59 4.36 -12.92 12.13
CA VAL A 59 4.89 -11.63 12.58
C VAL A 59 6.41 -11.64 12.53
N VAL A 60 7.00 -10.61 11.92
CA VAL A 60 8.44 -10.38 11.87
C VAL A 60 8.76 -8.97 12.35
N THR A 61 9.94 -8.78 12.95
CA THR A 61 10.34 -7.47 13.48
C THR A 61 11.35 -6.79 12.57
N GLU A 62 11.18 -5.48 12.37
CA GLU A 62 12.15 -4.58 11.76
C GLU A 62 12.47 -3.45 12.74
N SER A 63 13.71 -3.43 13.24
CA SER A 63 14.16 -2.47 14.26
C SER A 63 14.43 -1.06 13.72
N GLY A 64 14.75 -0.95 12.44
CA GLY A 64 14.96 0.32 11.76
C GLY A 64 13.64 0.98 11.38
N LYS A 65 13.26 2.08 12.05
CA LYS A 65 12.01 2.80 11.74
C LYS A 65 11.94 3.28 10.30
N GLY A 66 10.77 3.11 9.68
CA GLY A 66 10.45 3.60 8.34
C GLY A 66 9.65 2.61 7.52
N VAL A 67 8.60 3.09 6.83
CA VAL A 67 7.68 2.24 6.05
C VAL A 67 8.40 1.50 4.93
N THR A 68 9.36 2.12 4.27
CA THR A 68 10.18 1.50 3.21
C THR A 68 11.03 0.36 3.75
N ARG A 69 11.60 0.50 4.96
CA ARG A 69 12.35 -0.57 5.65
C ARG A 69 11.43 -1.73 6.01
N ALA A 70 10.27 -1.43 6.58
CA ALA A 70 9.30 -2.45 6.93
C ALA A 70 8.79 -3.21 5.70
N ARG A 71 8.48 -2.52 4.59
CA ARG A 71 8.10 -3.18 3.34
C ARG A 71 9.24 -4.03 2.77
N GLN A 72 10.47 -3.50 2.78
CA GLN A 72 11.63 -4.25 2.31
C GLN A 72 11.88 -5.51 3.16
N ARG A 73 11.74 -5.41 4.48
CA ARG A 73 11.79 -6.58 5.37
C ARG A 73 10.71 -7.61 5.02
N GLY A 74 9.48 -7.15 4.77
CA GLY A 74 8.39 -8.02 4.34
C GLY A 74 8.66 -8.73 3.01
N VAL A 75 9.30 -8.06 2.05
CA VAL A 75 9.77 -8.69 0.80
C VAL A 75 10.76 -9.81 1.06
N GLN A 76 11.74 -9.57 1.93
CA GLN A 76 12.78 -10.54 2.29
C GLN A 76 12.22 -11.77 3.01
N GLU A 77 11.20 -11.57 3.85
CA GLU A 77 10.57 -12.62 4.63
C GLU A 77 9.48 -13.38 3.86
N SER A 78 8.97 -12.84 2.78
CA SER A 78 7.92 -13.47 1.97
C SER A 78 8.48 -14.29 0.82
N SER A 79 7.68 -15.24 0.28
CA SER A 79 8.12 -16.21 -0.74
C SER A 79 7.19 -16.31 -1.95
N GLY A 80 6.10 -15.53 -2.00
CA GLY A 80 5.18 -15.50 -3.14
C GLY A 80 5.77 -14.87 -4.39
N ASP A 81 5.21 -15.24 -5.54
CA ASP A 81 5.57 -14.70 -6.86
C ASP A 81 5.17 -13.22 -6.99
N ILE A 82 4.09 -12.87 -6.30
CA ILE A 82 3.51 -11.54 -6.22
C ILE A 82 3.48 -11.11 -4.77
N ILE A 83 3.82 -9.88 -4.51
CA ILE A 83 3.81 -9.29 -3.17
C ILE A 83 2.76 -8.18 -3.14
N ALA A 84 1.79 -8.31 -2.26
CA ALA A 84 0.74 -7.33 -2.03
C ALA A 84 1.04 -6.55 -0.74
N PHE A 85 0.81 -5.25 -0.75
CA PHE A 85 1.04 -4.36 0.38
C PHE A 85 -0.26 -3.64 0.74
N ILE A 86 -0.62 -3.72 2.01
CA ILE A 86 -1.72 -2.93 2.60
C ILE A 86 -1.25 -2.29 3.90
N ASP A 87 -1.84 -1.17 4.30
CA ASP A 87 -1.53 -0.53 5.58
C ASP A 87 -2.32 -1.20 6.73
N ALA A 88 -1.79 -1.13 7.95
CA ALA A 88 -2.35 -1.78 9.14
C ALA A 88 -3.69 -1.19 9.62
N ASP A 89 -4.12 -0.04 9.08
CA ASP A 89 -5.41 0.60 9.34
C ASP A 89 -6.42 0.42 8.19
N THR A 90 -6.21 -0.60 7.35
CA THR A 90 -7.10 -0.93 6.23
C THR A 90 -8.07 -2.06 6.57
N ARG A 91 -9.08 -2.22 5.73
CA ARG A 91 -10.01 -3.35 5.74
C ARG A 91 -10.14 -3.88 4.32
N MET A 92 -9.74 -5.13 4.14
CA MET A 92 -9.74 -5.82 2.84
C MET A 92 -11.17 -6.19 2.45
N PRO A 93 -11.67 -5.81 1.25
CA PRO A 93 -12.94 -6.31 0.77
C PRO A 93 -12.80 -7.70 0.13
N GLU A 94 -13.87 -8.47 0.12
CA GLU A 94 -13.95 -9.87 -0.36
C GLU A 94 -13.39 -10.06 -1.79
N TYR A 95 -13.65 -9.13 -2.69
CA TYR A 95 -13.25 -9.23 -4.10
C TYR A 95 -11.79 -8.86 -4.39
N TRP A 96 -11.04 -8.33 -3.41
CA TRP A 96 -9.74 -7.70 -3.63
C TRP A 96 -8.69 -8.67 -4.18
N VAL A 97 -8.58 -9.86 -3.59
CA VAL A 97 -7.63 -10.90 -4.04
C VAL A 97 -8.00 -11.41 -5.44
N GLY A 98 -9.28 -11.61 -5.71
CA GLY A 98 -9.77 -12.03 -7.03
C GLY A 98 -9.47 -11.03 -8.14
N GLU A 99 -9.58 -9.72 -7.87
CA GLU A 99 -9.21 -8.68 -8.85
C GLU A 99 -7.69 -8.67 -9.12
N ILE A 100 -6.85 -8.98 -8.13
CA ILE A 100 -5.40 -9.13 -8.32
C ILE A 100 -5.11 -10.30 -9.25
N ILE A 101 -5.61 -11.49 -8.92
CA ILE A 101 -5.38 -12.71 -9.70
C ILE A 101 -5.78 -12.47 -11.15
N LYS A 102 -6.99 -11.97 -11.37
CA LYS A 102 -7.53 -11.67 -12.69
C LYS A 102 -6.62 -10.74 -13.50
N ASP A 103 -6.15 -9.64 -12.90
CA ASP A 103 -5.34 -8.66 -13.62
C ASP A 103 -3.95 -9.21 -13.99
N PHE A 104 -3.32 -9.97 -13.09
CA PHE A 104 -2.01 -10.57 -13.34
C PHE A 104 -2.04 -11.80 -14.27
N GLU A 105 -3.17 -12.51 -14.36
CA GLU A 105 -3.36 -13.60 -15.32
C GLU A 105 -3.61 -13.09 -16.74
N ILE A 106 -4.34 -11.96 -16.89
CA ILE A 106 -4.68 -11.40 -18.20
C ILE A 106 -3.48 -10.70 -18.86
N ASP A 107 -2.58 -10.11 -18.07
CA ASP A 107 -1.52 -9.26 -18.61
C ASP A 107 -0.14 -9.65 -18.02
N GLU A 108 0.61 -10.43 -18.81
CA GLU A 108 1.96 -10.87 -18.41
C GLU A 108 2.96 -9.70 -18.30
N LYS A 109 2.71 -8.56 -18.96
CA LYS A 109 3.55 -7.35 -18.87
C LYS A 109 3.27 -6.53 -17.62
N LEU A 110 2.20 -6.87 -16.88
CA LEU A 110 1.82 -6.19 -15.65
C LEU A 110 2.83 -6.53 -14.55
N VAL A 111 3.57 -5.52 -14.09
CA VAL A 111 4.53 -5.67 -13.00
C VAL A 111 4.04 -5.06 -11.70
N CYS A 112 3.12 -4.09 -11.78
CA CYS A 112 2.53 -3.45 -10.60
C CYS A 112 1.07 -3.10 -10.84
N LEU A 113 0.24 -3.38 -9.84
CA LEU A 113 -1.18 -3.07 -9.79
C LEU A 113 -1.46 -2.25 -8.53
N SER A 114 -2.24 -1.18 -8.65
CA SER A 114 -2.69 -0.40 -7.51
C SER A 114 -4.13 0.07 -7.72
N GLY A 115 -4.75 0.55 -6.68
CA GLY A 115 -6.12 1.01 -6.73
C GLY A 115 -6.45 2.08 -5.68
N PRO A 116 -7.67 2.65 -5.71
CA PRO A 116 -8.06 3.74 -4.86
C PRO A 116 -8.30 3.33 -3.42
N TYR A 117 -8.18 4.31 -2.51
CA TYR A 117 -8.69 4.22 -1.15
C TYR A 117 -10.12 4.74 -1.03
N ILE A 118 -10.94 4.06 -0.22
CA ILE A 118 -12.19 4.58 0.31
C ILE A 118 -12.06 4.68 1.82
N TYR A 119 -12.30 5.87 2.37
CA TYR A 119 -12.23 6.08 3.80
C TYR A 119 -13.55 5.68 4.46
N TYR A 120 -13.48 4.72 5.42
CA TYR A 120 -14.69 4.18 6.07
C TYR A 120 -15.26 5.11 7.17
N ASP A 121 -14.47 6.05 7.69
CA ASP A 121 -14.75 6.88 8.85
C ASP A 121 -14.89 8.39 8.53
N VAL A 122 -15.33 8.74 7.31
CA VAL A 122 -15.61 10.11 6.88
C VAL A 122 -17.10 10.37 6.63
N SER A 123 -17.49 11.65 6.59
CA SER A 123 -18.85 12.06 6.26
C SER A 123 -19.23 11.72 4.82
N SER A 124 -20.54 11.65 4.52
CA SER A 124 -21.05 11.37 3.18
C SER A 124 -20.59 12.41 2.15
N LEU A 125 -20.49 13.69 2.55
CA LEU A 125 -20.01 14.75 1.67
C LEU A 125 -18.51 14.56 1.31
N ALA A 126 -17.69 14.19 2.29
CA ALA A 126 -16.28 13.89 2.05
C ALA A 126 -16.12 12.67 1.14
N LYS A 127 -16.97 11.65 1.26
CA LYS A 127 -16.97 10.49 0.34
C LYS A 127 -17.19 10.90 -1.12
N VAL A 128 -18.10 11.84 -1.38
CA VAL A 128 -18.33 12.36 -2.74
C VAL A 128 -17.08 13.06 -3.29
N SER A 129 -16.42 13.90 -2.49
CA SER A 129 -15.17 14.58 -2.89
C SER A 129 -14.04 13.58 -3.17
N ILE A 130 -13.91 12.55 -2.35
CA ILE A 130 -12.91 11.47 -2.52
C ILE A 130 -13.22 10.64 -3.78
N TRP A 131 -14.49 10.32 -4.01
CA TRP A 131 -14.92 9.65 -5.23
C TRP A 131 -14.58 10.47 -6.47
N PHE A 132 -14.87 11.77 -6.47
CA PHE A 132 -14.51 12.69 -7.56
C PHE A 132 -12.98 12.71 -7.80
N TYR A 133 -12.18 12.80 -6.72
CA TYR A 133 -10.73 12.74 -6.81
C TYR A 133 -10.26 11.48 -7.55
N TRP A 134 -10.69 10.29 -7.12
CA TRP A 134 -10.27 9.02 -7.73
C TRP A 134 -10.82 8.81 -9.13
N SER A 135 -12.08 9.21 -9.38
CA SER A 135 -12.75 8.99 -10.66
C SER A 135 -12.31 9.95 -11.74
N VAL A 136 -11.84 11.14 -11.39
CA VAL A 136 -11.49 12.19 -12.35
C VAL A 136 -10.01 12.57 -12.24
N LEU A 137 -9.60 13.17 -11.11
CA LEU A 137 -8.25 13.76 -10.99
C LEU A 137 -7.14 12.72 -11.05
N ALA A 138 -7.29 11.62 -10.32
CA ALA A 138 -6.33 10.52 -10.34
C ALA A 138 -6.22 9.86 -11.72
N ARG A 139 -7.35 9.74 -12.44
CA ARG A 139 -7.33 9.24 -13.83
C ARG A 139 -6.56 10.16 -14.77
N ILE A 140 -6.79 11.47 -14.66
CA ILE A 140 -6.06 12.46 -15.46
C ILE A 140 -4.57 12.35 -15.16
N ALA A 141 -4.16 12.33 -13.89
CA ALA A 141 -2.77 12.16 -13.49
C ALA A 141 -2.16 10.86 -14.06
N TYR A 142 -2.88 9.74 -13.95
CA TYR A 142 -2.44 8.46 -14.51
C TYR A 142 -2.27 8.50 -16.04
N LEU A 143 -3.16 9.18 -16.77
CA LEU A 143 -3.03 9.32 -18.23
C LEU A 143 -1.76 10.07 -18.63
N PHE A 144 -1.32 11.05 -17.84
CA PHE A 144 -0.09 11.79 -18.10
C PHE A 144 1.19 11.04 -17.71
N THR A 145 1.16 10.30 -16.59
CA THR A 145 2.35 9.61 -16.07
C THR A 145 2.47 8.17 -16.55
N SER A 146 1.34 7.52 -16.89
CA SER A 146 1.23 6.07 -17.17
C SER A 146 1.61 5.19 -15.97
N TYR A 147 1.77 5.76 -14.76
CA TYR A 147 1.99 5.05 -13.51
C TYR A 147 1.35 5.79 -12.34
N MET A 148 0.81 5.05 -11.39
CA MET A 148 0.30 5.54 -10.11
C MET A 148 0.24 4.38 -9.13
N VAL A 149 0.72 4.61 -7.91
CA VAL A 149 0.64 3.67 -6.80
C VAL A 149 0.13 4.40 -5.56
N VAL A 150 -0.71 3.73 -4.80
CA VAL A 150 -1.17 4.14 -3.47
C VAL A 150 -0.47 3.25 -2.46
N GLY A 151 0.35 3.82 -1.60
CA GLY A 151 1.31 3.10 -0.75
C GLY A 151 0.75 1.96 0.10
N GLY A 152 -0.47 2.05 0.57
CA GLY A 152 -1.14 0.96 1.31
C GLY A 152 -2.19 0.21 0.50
N ASN A 153 -2.14 0.25 -0.84
CA ASN A 153 -2.98 -0.56 -1.73
C ASN A 153 -2.29 -0.82 -3.06
N PHE A 154 -1.23 -1.62 -3.04
CA PHE A 154 -0.57 -1.99 -4.28
C PHE A 154 0.01 -3.41 -4.22
N VAL A 155 0.25 -3.94 -5.41
CA VAL A 155 0.69 -5.31 -5.64
C VAL A 155 1.78 -5.29 -6.70
N VAL A 156 2.86 -6.05 -6.51
CA VAL A 156 4.02 -6.02 -7.40
C VAL A 156 4.53 -7.43 -7.67
N ARG A 157 4.97 -7.71 -8.90
CA ARG A 157 5.76 -8.92 -9.17
C ARG A 157 7.08 -8.87 -8.42
N ARG A 158 7.43 -9.92 -7.70
CA ARG A 158 8.69 -10.03 -6.96
C ARG A 158 9.89 -9.73 -7.85
N GLU A 159 9.99 -10.39 -9.01
CA GLU A 159 11.08 -10.21 -9.96
C GLU A 159 11.25 -8.75 -10.44
N ALA A 160 10.15 -8.03 -10.61
CA ALA A 160 10.18 -6.63 -11.03
C ALA A 160 10.67 -5.71 -9.90
N LEU A 161 10.24 -5.99 -8.65
CA LEU A 161 10.72 -5.26 -7.48
C LEU A 161 12.21 -5.51 -7.23
N GLU A 162 12.67 -6.74 -7.37
CA GLU A 162 14.09 -7.11 -7.29
C GLU A 162 14.91 -6.43 -8.40
N LYS A 163 14.41 -6.42 -9.62
CA LYS A 163 15.08 -5.78 -10.78
C LYS A 163 15.30 -4.28 -10.58
N ILE A 164 14.43 -3.59 -9.86
CA ILE A 164 14.61 -2.17 -9.53
C ILE A 164 15.41 -1.95 -8.24
N GLY A 165 15.89 -3.00 -7.58
CA GLY A 165 16.67 -2.93 -6.33
C GLY A 165 15.82 -2.73 -5.07
N GLY A 166 14.52 -3.02 -5.10
CA GLY A 166 13.62 -2.88 -3.95
C GLY A 166 13.19 -1.44 -3.67
N PHE A 167 12.77 -1.17 -2.45
CA PHE A 167 12.40 0.17 -1.98
C PHE A 167 13.64 1.03 -1.69
N ASP A 168 13.55 2.35 -1.95
CA ASP A 168 14.64 3.27 -1.61
C ASP A 168 14.63 3.58 -0.10
N PRO A 169 15.66 3.17 0.66
CA PRO A 169 15.71 3.39 2.10
C PRO A 169 15.91 4.86 2.50
N ASN A 170 16.27 5.73 1.55
CA ASN A 170 16.46 7.16 1.79
C ASN A 170 15.13 7.93 1.77
N ILE A 171 14.06 7.34 1.23
CA ILE A 171 12.70 7.92 1.25
C ILE A 171 11.95 7.37 2.45
N SER A 172 11.80 8.20 3.48
CA SER A 172 11.24 7.75 4.76
C SER A 172 9.72 7.60 4.77
N PHE A 173 8.98 8.39 3.95
CA PHE A 173 7.51 8.35 3.92
C PHE A 173 6.90 8.94 2.65
N TYR A 174 6.92 10.28 2.45
CA TYR A 174 6.26 10.90 1.30
C TYR A 174 6.99 10.60 0.00
N GLY A 175 6.25 10.12 -1.01
CA GLY A 175 6.76 9.87 -2.36
C GLY A 175 7.37 8.49 -2.56
N GLU A 176 7.44 7.63 -1.53
CA GLU A 176 7.98 6.27 -1.66
C GLU A 176 7.18 5.40 -2.62
N ASP A 177 5.87 5.61 -2.66
CA ASP A 177 4.96 4.93 -3.58
C ASP A 177 5.13 5.44 -5.02
N THR A 178 5.25 6.75 -5.20
CA THR A 178 5.47 7.38 -6.50
C THR A 178 6.84 7.04 -7.07
N ASP A 179 7.91 7.07 -6.26
CA ASP A 179 9.25 6.62 -6.68
C ASP A 179 9.23 5.15 -7.10
N THR A 180 8.63 4.30 -6.29
CA THR A 180 8.50 2.87 -6.59
C THR A 180 7.73 2.65 -7.90
N ALA A 181 6.60 3.35 -8.09
CA ALA A 181 5.82 3.29 -9.33
C ALA A 181 6.63 3.73 -10.55
N ARG A 182 7.35 4.84 -10.44
CA ARG A 182 8.21 5.39 -11.50
C ARG A 182 9.35 4.42 -11.89
N ARG A 183 9.98 3.79 -10.91
CA ARG A 183 11.04 2.79 -11.16
C ARG A 183 10.47 1.50 -11.78
N LEU A 184 9.34 1.02 -11.29
CA LEU A 184 8.64 -0.16 -11.84
C LEU A 184 8.16 0.09 -13.28
N HIS A 185 7.69 1.29 -13.59
CA HIS A 185 7.26 1.64 -14.96
C HIS A 185 8.36 1.51 -16.00
N LYS A 186 9.64 1.60 -15.61
CA LYS A 186 10.79 1.38 -16.51
C LYS A 186 11.02 -0.09 -16.86
N VAL A 187 10.49 -1.01 -16.09
CA VAL A 187 10.73 -2.46 -16.25
C VAL A 187 9.46 -3.23 -16.64
N GLY A 188 8.28 -2.59 -16.64
CA GLY A 188 7.04 -3.18 -17.07
C GLY A 188 5.84 -2.25 -16.91
N LYS A 189 4.64 -2.81 -17.10
CA LYS A 189 3.40 -2.04 -17.01
C LYS A 189 2.98 -1.84 -15.56
N VAL A 190 2.69 -0.58 -15.19
CA VAL A 190 2.05 -0.21 -13.93
C VAL A 190 0.59 0.11 -14.22
N LYS A 191 -0.36 -0.58 -13.61
CA LYS A 191 -1.81 -0.39 -13.82
C LYS A 191 -2.46 0.19 -12.57
N PHE A 192 -3.28 1.23 -12.75
CA PHE A 192 -4.18 1.71 -11.73
C PHE A 192 -5.60 1.21 -12.02
N ASN A 193 -6.09 0.25 -11.22
CA ASN A 193 -7.40 -0.36 -11.39
C ASN A 193 -8.41 0.26 -10.40
N GLN A 194 -9.41 0.96 -10.91
CA GLN A 194 -10.47 1.59 -10.11
C GLN A 194 -11.33 0.59 -9.31
N LYS A 195 -11.26 -0.70 -9.66
CA LYS A 195 -11.98 -1.77 -8.95
C LYS A 195 -11.17 -2.37 -7.79
N LEU A 196 -9.85 -2.15 -7.76
CA LEU A 196 -9.00 -2.61 -6.67
C LEU A 196 -9.11 -1.66 -5.47
N ILE A 197 -10.31 -1.54 -4.92
CA ILE A 197 -10.59 -0.63 -3.80
C ILE A 197 -10.07 -1.24 -2.50
N MET A 198 -9.44 -0.40 -1.66
CA MET A 198 -9.12 -0.74 -0.27
C MET A 198 -9.78 0.27 0.66
N TYR A 199 -10.40 -0.22 1.74
CA TYR A 199 -10.98 0.65 2.76
C TYR A 199 -9.91 1.01 3.78
N THR A 200 -9.77 2.29 4.14
CA THR A 200 -8.75 2.78 5.07
C THR A 200 -9.31 3.81 6.06
N SER A 201 -8.59 4.07 7.14
CA SER A 201 -8.93 5.12 8.09
C SER A 201 -8.55 6.51 7.58
N ALA A 202 -9.42 7.49 7.81
CA ALA A 202 -9.15 8.91 7.53
C ALA A 202 -8.38 9.61 8.66
N ARG A 203 -7.78 8.88 9.60
CA ARG A 203 -7.09 9.47 10.76
C ARG A 203 -6.08 10.55 10.37
N ARG A 204 -5.33 10.34 9.28
CA ARG A 204 -4.38 11.32 8.77
C ARG A 204 -5.07 12.58 8.25
N LEU A 205 -6.14 12.41 7.47
CA LEU A 205 -6.94 13.53 6.97
C LEU A 205 -7.56 14.34 8.12
N LYS A 206 -7.98 13.66 9.20
CA LYS A 206 -8.53 14.29 10.41
C LYS A 206 -7.44 14.97 11.25
N GLY A 207 -6.26 14.37 11.37
CA GLY A 207 -5.16 14.86 12.21
C GLY A 207 -4.37 16.02 11.60
N GLU A 208 -4.20 16.06 10.28
CA GLU A 208 -3.49 17.14 9.57
C GLU A 208 -4.41 18.14 8.88
N GLY A 209 -5.69 17.80 8.73
CA GLY A 209 -6.66 18.56 7.95
C GLY A 209 -6.72 18.11 6.48
N PHE A 210 -7.96 17.97 5.98
CA PHE A 210 -8.26 17.41 4.66
C PHE A 210 -7.52 18.14 3.51
N PHE A 211 -7.62 19.48 3.49
CA PHE A 211 -7.00 20.27 2.42
C PHE A 211 -5.47 20.27 2.46
N LEU A 212 -4.89 20.35 3.67
CA LEU A 212 -3.44 20.37 3.83
C LEU A 212 -2.81 19.03 3.43
N THR A 213 -3.44 17.94 3.82
CA THR A 213 -2.98 16.58 3.47
C THR A 213 -3.09 16.37 1.96
N GLY A 214 -4.23 16.73 1.34
CA GLY A 214 -4.41 16.64 -0.11
C GLY A 214 -3.39 17.49 -0.88
N TYR A 215 -3.12 18.72 -0.44
CA TYR A 215 -2.10 19.57 -1.02
C TYR A 215 -0.69 18.96 -0.92
N ARG A 216 -0.32 18.41 0.27
CA ARG A 216 0.98 17.75 0.46
C ARG A 216 1.14 16.55 -0.45
N TYR A 217 0.13 15.70 -0.58
CA TYR A 217 0.19 14.57 -1.51
C TYR A 217 0.35 15.03 -2.96
N ALA A 218 -0.43 16.03 -3.39
CA ALA A 218 -0.36 16.55 -4.75
C ALA A 218 1.03 17.16 -5.08
N ILE A 219 1.59 17.96 -4.18
CA ILE A 219 2.90 18.60 -4.42
C ILE A 219 4.05 17.59 -4.40
N ASN A 220 4.01 16.58 -3.52
CA ASN A 220 5.02 15.52 -3.50
C ASN A 220 4.93 14.63 -4.74
N PHE A 221 3.70 14.28 -5.18
CA PHE A 221 3.49 13.54 -6.43
C PHE A 221 4.06 14.32 -7.63
N LEU A 222 3.70 15.59 -7.78
CA LEU A 222 4.21 16.41 -8.88
C LEU A 222 5.74 16.57 -8.82
N SER A 223 6.29 16.83 -7.64
CA SER A 223 7.74 16.92 -7.47
C SER A 223 8.45 15.62 -7.87
N GLU A 224 7.94 14.48 -7.40
CA GLU A 224 8.53 13.17 -7.75
C GLU A 224 8.47 12.89 -9.25
N VAL A 225 7.35 13.25 -9.90
CA VAL A 225 7.19 13.10 -11.36
C VAL A 225 8.20 13.96 -12.13
N PHE A 226 8.42 15.23 -11.73
CA PHE A 226 9.26 16.17 -12.49
C PHE A 226 10.73 16.17 -12.07
N THR A 227 11.03 15.92 -10.79
CA THR A 227 12.40 16.03 -10.25
C THR A 227 12.99 14.70 -9.78
N GLY A 228 12.17 13.66 -9.65
CA GLY A 228 12.57 12.37 -9.09
C GLY A 228 12.82 12.38 -7.58
N LYS A 229 12.32 13.41 -6.87
CA LYS A 229 12.47 13.53 -5.41
C LYS A 229 11.25 14.21 -4.79
N PRO A 230 10.78 13.75 -3.60
CA PRO A 230 9.73 14.44 -2.87
C PRO A 230 10.26 15.76 -2.28
N ILE A 231 9.36 16.77 -2.17
CA ILE A 231 9.69 18.06 -1.53
C ILE A 231 9.65 17.93 -0.01
N THR A 232 8.69 17.14 0.52
CA THR A 232 8.46 17.04 1.95
C THR A 232 9.30 15.94 2.56
N SER A 233 10.28 16.31 3.39
CA SER A 233 11.15 15.36 4.10
C SER A 233 10.68 15.05 5.53
N LYS A 234 9.82 15.90 6.12
CA LYS A 234 9.37 15.73 7.51
C LYS A 234 8.02 15.03 7.56
N TYR A 235 8.01 13.89 8.21
CA TYR A 235 6.81 13.12 8.54
C TYR A 235 6.27 13.52 9.91
N LYS A 236 4.95 13.75 10.02
CA LYS A 236 4.26 13.90 11.31
C LYS A 236 3.62 12.57 11.67
N ASP A 237 4.02 12.00 12.79
CA ASP A 237 3.38 10.82 13.33
C ASP A 237 1.98 11.16 13.87
N ILE A 238 0.96 10.43 13.37
CA ILE A 238 -0.46 10.63 13.74
C ILE A 238 -1.02 9.26 14.12
N ARG A 239 -0.72 8.82 15.35
CA ARG A 239 -1.14 7.52 15.88
C ARG A 239 -1.77 7.63 17.25
#